data_4c1ddd0448659eeb538429a2ff4d3f17
#
_entry.id   4c1ddd0448659eeb538429a2ff4d3f17
#
_cell.length_a   1.000
_cell.length_b   1.000
_cell.length_c   1.000
_cell.angle_alpha   90.00
_cell.angle_beta   90.00
_cell.angle_gamma   90.00
#
_symmetry.space_group_name_H-M   'P 1'
#
loop_
_entity.id
_entity.type
_entity.pdbx_description
1 polymer ?
#
loop_
_entity_poly.entity_id
_entity_poly.type
_entity_poly.pdbx_seq_one_letter_code
_entity_poly.pdbx_strand_id
1 'polypeptide(L)'
;MRKFLNILFLCTLALGLSSCEPDDGEDYYIYDTLLGGIWVGDLGFADAYNSPLESGLYFEGNGLGRDEQAYYNDPYGEVAFSLPFRWDIHGRILQLDYGYNYPLLEIYDVYVAGDRLSGVLYVDGHMDGPVMLERQY
;
A
#
# COMPACT_ATOMS: atom_id res chain seq x y z
N MET A 1 -0.07 40.60 -34.98
CA MET A 1 -1.23 40.04 -34.24
C MET A 1 -1.32 38.53 -34.25
N ARG A 2 -1.14 37.84 -35.36
CA ARG A 2 -1.22 36.36 -35.41
C ARG A 2 -0.14 35.66 -34.57
N LYS A 3 1.04 36.26 -34.40
CA LYS A 3 2.10 35.67 -33.57
C LYS A 3 1.83 35.76 -32.08
N PHE A 4 1.10 36.77 -31.64
CA PHE A 4 0.71 36.90 -30.23
C PHE A 4 -0.38 35.91 -29.84
N LEU A 5 -1.29 35.64 -30.76
CA LEU A 5 -2.36 34.68 -30.51
C LEU A 5 -1.81 33.24 -30.36
N ASN A 6 -0.82 32.91 -31.18
CA ASN A 6 -0.16 31.62 -31.12
C ASN A 6 0.62 31.38 -29.80
N ILE A 7 1.27 32.46 -29.31
CA ILE A 7 2.01 32.38 -28.04
C ILE A 7 1.03 32.22 -26.85
N LEU A 8 -0.06 32.96 -26.88
CA LEU A 8 -1.09 32.84 -25.84
C LEU A 8 -1.73 31.44 -25.81
N PHE A 9 -1.99 30.88 -26.99
CA PHE A 9 -2.55 29.52 -27.11
C PHE A 9 -1.55 28.49 -26.62
N LEU A 10 -0.27 28.64 -26.87
CA LEU A 10 0.77 27.72 -26.41
C LEU A 10 0.93 27.77 -24.87
N CYS A 11 0.85 28.96 -24.29
CA CYS A 11 0.87 29.12 -22.83
C CYS A 11 -0.36 28.44 -22.15
N THR A 12 -1.51 28.55 -22.78
CA THR A 12 -2.74 27.94 -22.26
C THR A 12 -2.66 26.40 -22.31
N LEU A 13 -2.07 25.84 -23.35
CA LEU A 13 -1.83 24.41 -23.47
C LEU A 13 -0.82 23.92 -22.43
N ALA A 14 0.23 24.66 -22.16
CA ALA A 14 1.22 24.30 -21.15
C ALA A 14 0.63 24.30 -19.74
N LEU A 15 -0.26 25.24 -19.42
CA LEU A 15 -0.99 25.28 -18.15
C LEU A 15 -2.00 24.15 -18.04
N GLY A 16 -2.64 23.73 -19.14
CA GLY A 16 -3.53 22.59 -19.16
C GLY A 16 -2.84 21.26 -18.93
N LEU A 17 -1.59 21.12 -19.36
CA LEU A 17 -0.79 19.92 -19.14
C LEU A 17 -0.29 19.79 -17.70
N SER A 18 -0.06 20.90 -17.00
CA SER A 18 0.36 20.87 -15.59
C SER A 18 -0.74 20.45 -14.63
N SER A 19 -2.02 20.49 -15.04
CA SER A 19 -3.15 20.03 -14.23
C SER A 19 -3.34 18.51 -14.27
N CYS A 20 -2.55 17.79 -15.05
CA CYS A 20 -2.59 16.33 -15.16
C CYS A 20 -1.54 15.63 -14.27
N GLU A 21 -0.92 16.30 -13.34
CA GLU A 21 -0.03 15.69 -12.36
C GLU A 21 -0.80 14.78 -11.40
N PRO A 22 -0.16 13.69 -10.92
CA PRO A 22 -0.80 12.77 -9.96
C PRO A 22 -1.32 13.53 -8.75
N ASP A 23 -2.50 13.17 -8.30
CA ASP A 23 -3.12 13.79 -7.14
C ASP A 23 -2.46 13.30 -5.85
N ASP A 24 -1.50 14.08 -5.33
CA ASP A 24 -0.82 13.80 -4.06
C ASP A 24 -1.80 13.75 -2.88
N GLY A 25 -2.99 14.33 -3.02
CA GLY A 25 -4.04 14.29 -2.01
C GLY A 25 -4.62 12.89 -1.77
N GLU A 26 -4.69 12.05 -2.80
CA GLU A 26 -5.12 10.64 -2.66
C GLU A 26 -4.11 9.83 -1.86
N ASP A 27 -2.84 9.95 -2.15
CA ASP A 27 -1.77 9.27 -1.42
C ASP A 27 -1.75 9.70 0.05
N TYR A 28 -1.94 10.99 0.30
CA TYR A 28 -2.01 11.52 1.66
C TYR A 28 -3.21 10.97 2.45
N TYR A 29 -4.36 10.85 1.82
CA TYR A 29 -5.56 10.26 2.41
C TYR A 29 -5.32 8.79 2.77
N ILE A 30 -4.72 8.03 1.87
CA ILE A 30 -4.38 6.62 2.10
C ILE A 30 -3.38 6.51 3.25
N TYR A 31 -2.32 7.31 3.21
CA TYR A 31 -1.31 7.36 4.27
C TYR A 31 -1.94 7.58 5.64
N ASP A 32 -2.75 8.61 5.76
CA ASP A 32 -3.39 8.98 7.03
C ASP A 32 -4.35 7.88 7.53
N THR A 33 -5.08 7.27 6.62
CA THR A 33 -6.02 6.19 6.94
C THR A 33 -5.31 4.94 7.44
N LEU A 34 -4.13 4.62 6.91
CA LEU A 34 -3.36 3.44 7.31
C LEU A 34 -2.85 3.53 8.76
N LEU A 35 -2.69 4.73 9.29
CA LEU A 35 -2.16 4.94 10.64
C LEU A 35 -3.12 4.50 11.75
N GLY A 36 -4.37 4.21 11.44
CA GLY A 36 -5.36 3.81 12.44
C GLY A 36 -5.63 2.30 12.43
N GLY A 37 -5.60 1.66 13.60
CA GLY A 37 -5.96 0.25 13.76
C GLY A 37 -4.93 -0.73 13.22
N ILE A 38 -5.37 -1.96 13.04
CA ILE A 38 -4.58 -3.06 12.48
C ILE A 38 -5.22 -3.47 11.16
N TRP A 39 -4.41 -3.59 10.11
CA TRP A 39 -4.88 -4.02 8.80
C TRP A 39 -4.57 -5.50 8.61
N VAL A 40 -5.61 -6.33 8.53
CA VAL A 40 -5.52 -7.78 8.59
C VAL A 40 -5.85 -8.38 7.23
N GLY A 41 -5.02 -9.29 6.76
CA GLY A 41 -5.26 -10.03 5.53
C GLY A 41 -4.14 -10.99 5.15
N ASP A 42 -4.31 -11.61 3.99
CA ASP A 42 -3.36 -12.57 3.44
C ASP A 42 -2.39 -11.89 2.48
N LEU A 43 -1.13 -11.80 2.87
CA LEU A 43 -0.04 -11.30 2.04
C LEU A 43 0.83 -12.43 1.47
N GLY A 44 0.45 -13.68 1.66
CA GLY A 44 1.16 -14.83 1.13
C GLY A 44 2.30 -15.34 2.01
N PHE A 45 2.39 -14.90 3.26
CA PHE A 45 3.38 -15.42 4.18
C PHE A 45 3.03 -16.84 4.65
N ALA A 46 4.06 -17.64 4.86
CA ALA A 46 3.95 -18.98 5.41
C ALA A 46 5.15 -19.27 6.31
N ASP A 47 4.98 -20.21 7.22
CA ASP A 47 6.08 -20.68 8.07
C ASP A 47 7.02 -21.64 7.33
N ALA A 48 8.04 -22.16 8.04
CA ALA A 48 9.02 -23.08 7.46
C ALA A 48 8.40 -24.40 6.97
N TYR A 49 7.22 -24.75 7.44
CA TYR A 49 6.47 -25.95 7.03
C TYR A 49 5.40 -25.65 6.00
N ASN A 50 5.42 -24.44 5.43
CA ASN A 50 4.48 -23.95 4.42
C ASN A 50 3.03 -23.83 4.95
N SER A 51 2.87 -23.62 6.24
CA SER A 51 1.57 -23.30 6.83
C SER A 51 1.28 -21.81 6.65
N PRO A 52 0.14 -21.43 6.07
CA PRO A 52 -0.17 -20.03 5.78
C PRO A 52 -0.35 -19.19 7.03
N LEU A 53 0.10 -17.93 6.93
CA LEU A 53 0.03 -16.96 8.02
C LEU A 53 -0.79 -15.75 7.57
N GLU A 54 -1.69 -15.32 8.43
CA GLU A 54 -2.42 -14.07 8.26
C GLU A 54 -1.59 -12.92 8.82
N SER A 55 -1.47 -11.86 8.04
CA SER A 55 -0.75 -10.66 8.44
C SER A 55 -1.65 -9.68 9.17
N GLY A 56 -1.13 -9.07 10.22
CA GLY A 56 -1.75 -7.95 10.93
C GLY A 56 -0.81 -6.76 10.92
N LEU A 57 -1.09 -5.79 10.08
CA LEU A 57 -0.18 -4.69 9.79
C LEU A 57 -0.48 -3.48 10.67
N TYR A 58 0.52 -3.04 11.41
CA TYR A 58 0.53 -1.77 12.14
C TYR A 58 1.40 -0.79 11.37
N PHE A 59 0.81 0.32 10.92
CA PHE A 59 1.53 1.38 10.24
C PHE A 59 1.83 2.52 11.21
N GLU A 60 3.09 2.93 11.30
CA GLU A 60 3.53 4.05 12.11
C GLU A 60 3.86 5.27 11.22
N GLY A 61 3.69 6.48 11.76
CA GLY A 61 3.81 7.72 10.98
C GLY A 61 5.23 8.09 10.54
N ASN A 62 6.23 7.31 10.97
CA ASN A 62 7.64 7.51 10.61
C ASN A 62 8.11 6.64 9.45
N GLY A 63 7.19 5.99 8.73
CA GLY A 63 7.52 5.05 7.66
C GLY A 63 7.94 3.67 8.14
N LEU A 64 7.78 3.40 9.41
CA LEU A 64 8.02 2.09 10.01
C LEU A 64 6.70 1.37 10.26
N GLY A 65 6.76 0.07 10.43
CA GLY A 65 5.59 -0.72 10.77
C GLY A 65 5.97 -2.07 11.34
N ARG A 66 4.96 -2.80 11.72
CA ARG A 66 5.09 -4.13 12.30
C ARG A 66 4.01 -5.03 11.76
N ASP A 67 4.40 -6.21 11.31
CA ASP A 67 3.48 -7.26 10.87
C ASP A 67 3.43 -8.34 11.94
N GLU A 68 2.32 -8.44 12.63
CA GLU A 68 2.06 -9.49 13.60
C GLU A 68 1.30 -10.61 12.91
N GLN A 69 1.98 -11.73 12.70
CA GLN A 69 1.46 -12.84 11.92
C GLN A 69 0.91 -13.92 12.83
N ALA A 70 -0.25 -14.46 12.44
CA ALA A 70 -0.93 -15.52 13.17
C ALA A 70 -1.35 -16.64 12.22
N TYR A 71 -1.47 -17.86 12.74
CA TYR A 71 -2.03 -18.98 11.98
C TYR A 71 -3.54 -18.82 11.81
N TYR A 72 -4.05 -19.12 10.64
CA TYR A 72 -5.49 -19.00 10.34
C TYR A 72 -6.38 -19.89 11.22
N ASN A 73 -5.87 -21.04 11.61
CA ASN A 73 -6.62 -22.03 12.39
C ASN A 73 -6.31 -21.95 13.89
N ASP A 74 -5.65 -20.90 14.35
CA ASP A 74 -5.48 -20.66 15.78
C ASP A 74 -6.76 -20.01 16.34
N PRO A 75 -7.50 -20.71 17.21
CA PRO A 75 -8.75 -20.19 17.77
C PRO A 75 -8.55 -18.99 18.69
N TYR A 76 -7.34 -18.77 19.18
CA TYR A 76 -7.02 -17.68 20.10
C TYR A 76 -6.40 -16.47 19.38
N GLY A 77 -6.06 -16.59 18.09
CA GLY A 77 -5.44 -15.54 17.32
C GLY A 77 -4.10 -15.07 17.88
N GLU A 78 -3.32 -15.96 18.49
CA GLU A 78 -2.04 -15.64 19.08
C GLU A 78 -1.02 -15.29 18.00
N VAL A 79 -0.19 -14.28 18.28
CA VAL A 79 0.89 -13.86 17.39
C VAL A 79 1.95 -14.95 17.37
N ALA A 80 2.18 -15.54 16.19
CA ALA A 80 3.20 -16.54 15.97
C ALA A 80 4.54 -15.91 15.63
N PHE A 81 4.53 -14.84 14.81
CA PHE A 81 5.72 -14.12 14.36
C PHE A 81 5.46 -12.63 14.36
N SER A 82 6.48 -11.84 14.62
CA SER A 82 6.43 -10.38 14.50
C SER A 82 7.60 -9.91 13.64
N LEU A 83 7.28 -9.26 12.52
CA LEU A 83 8.27 -8.77 11.57
C LEU A 83 8.18 -7.26 11.44
N PRO A 84 9.31 -6.54 11.56
CA PRO A 84 9.34 -5.12 11.24
C PRO A 84 9.33 -4.93 9.73
N PHE A 85 8.75 -3.84 9.28
CA PHE A 85 8.83 -3.42 7.88
C PHE A 85 8.95 -1.90 7.78
N ARG A 86 9.39 -1.43 6.62
CA ARG A 86 9.31 -0.04 6.20
C ARG A 86 8.21 0.07 5.15
N TRP A 87 7.53 1.20 5.11
CA TRP A 87 6.46 1.39 4.17
C TRP A 87 6.46 2.80 3.58
N ASP A 88 5.93 2.88 2.39
CA ASP A 88 5.73 4.12 1.68
C ASP A 88 4.51 3.98 0.78
N ILE A 89 3.85 5.10 0.52
CA ILE A 89 2.75 5.17 -0.43
C ILE A 89 3.07 6.24 -1.46
N HIS A 90 3.05 5.87 -2.74
CA HIS A 90 3.33 6.78 -3.83
C HIS A 90 2.58 6.35 -5.08
N GLY A 91 1.80 7.26 -5.68
CA GLY A 91 1.01 6.97 -6.86
C GLY A 91 0.03 5.82 -6.65
N ARG A 92 -0.58 5.73 -5.47
CA ARG A 92 -1.47 4.63 -5.06
C ARG A 92 -0.80 3.26 -5.08
N ILE A 93 0.50 3.24 -4.89
CA ILE A 93 1.27 2.01 -4.68
C ILE A 93 1.74 2.01 -3.23
N LEU A 94 1.30 1.02 -2.46
CA LEU A 94 1.77 0.78 -1.11
C LEU A 94 2.92 -0.20 -1.15
N GLN A 95 4.11 0.26 -0.79
CA GLN A 95 5.31 -0.56 -0.73
C GLN A 95 5.54 -1.02 0.71
N LEU A 96 5.79 -2.33 0.88
CA LEU A 96 6.11 -2.94 2.16
C LEU A 96 7.48 -3.63 2.03
N ASP A 97 8.47 -3.09 2.71
CA ASP A 97 9.84 -3.59 2.70
C ASP A 97 10.16 -4.23 4.05
N TYR A 98 10.19 -5.56 4.07
CA TYR A 98 10.50 -6.36 5.25
C TYR A 98 12.01 -6.59 5.45
N GLY A 99 12.83 -6.05 4.55
CA GLY A 99 14.26 -6.14 4.61
C GLY A 99 14.86 -7.22 3.71
N TYR A 100 16.14 -7.39 3.86
CA TYR A 100 17.00 -8.15 2.96
C TYR A 100 16.60 -9.61 2.74
N ASN A 101 16.04 -10.26 3.77
CA ASN A 101 15.70 -11.69 3.72
C ASN A 101 14.30 -11.98 3.17
N TYR A 102 13.57 -10.96 2.76
CA TYR A 102 12.19 -11.08 2.32
C TYR A 102 12.00 -10.45 0.95
N PRO A 103 11.06 -10.95 0.15
CA PRO A 103 10.72 -10.27 -1.10
C PRO A 103 10.10 -8.90 -0.82
N LEU A 104 10.27 -7.98 -1.76
CA LEU A 104 9.59 -6.69 -1.72
C LEU A 104 8.13 -6.88 -2.08
N LEU A 105 7.24 -6.43 -1.21
CA LEU A 105 5.81 -6.45 -1.47
C LEU A 105 5.33 -5.07 -1.89
N GLU A 106 4.52 -5.03 -2.95
CA GLU A 106 3.87 -3.80 -3.42
C GLU A 106 2.41 -4.10 -3.70
N ILE A 107 1.54 -3.22 -3.22
CA ILE A 107 0.11 -3.28 -3.53
C ILE A 107 -0.19 -2.13 -4.47
N TYR A 108 -0.60 -2.46 -5.69
CA TYR A 108 -0.94 -1.51 -6.74
C TYR A 108 -2.42 -1.17 -6.72
N ASP A 109 -2.75 -0.01 -7.23
CA ASP A 109 -4.13 0.49 -7.32
C ASP A 109 -4.86 0.45 -5.98
N VAL A 110 -4.17 0.91 -4.94
CA VAL A 110 -4.72 0.91 -3.58
C VAL A 110 -5.98 1.75 -3.52
N TYR A 111 -7.04 1.13 -3.04
CA TYR A 111 -8.32 1.76 -2.80
C TYR A 111 -8.76 1.48 -1.36
N VAL A 112 -9.05 2.53 -0.62
CA VAL A 112 -9.50 2.45 0.77
C VAL A 112 -10.94 2.96 0.85
N ALA A 113 -11.82 2.11 1.34
CA ALA A 113 -13.22 2.43 1.57
C ALA A 113 -13.62 1.94 2.97
N GLY A 114 -13.83 2.86 3.90
CA GLY A 114 -14.11 2.53 5.30
C GLY A 114 -12.95 1.73 5.93
N ASP A 115 -13.26 0.53 6.41
CA ASP A 115 -12.30 -0.35 7.06
C ASP A 115 -11.69 -1.40 6.11
N ARG A 116 -11.77 -1.16 4.81
CA ARG A 116 -11.28 -2.09 3.80
C ARG A 116 -10.30 -1.42 2.86
N LEU A 117 -9.17 -2.07 2.66
CA LEU A 117 -8.17 -1.72 1.65
C LEU A 117 -8.13 -2.83 0.61
N SER A 118 -8.17 -2.48 -0.66
CA SER A 118 -8.01 -3.43 -1.76
C SER A 118 -6.96 -2.96 -2.75
N GLY A 119 -6.45 -3.89 -3.54
CA GLY A 119 -5.48 -3.62 -4.58
C GLY A 119 -4.98 -4.90 -5.21
N VAL A 120 -3.87 -4.81 -5.92
CA VAL A 120 -3.23 -5.95 -6.58
C VAL A 120 -1.82 -6.12 -6.01
N LEU A 121 -1.56 -7.29 -5.43
CA LEU A 121 -0.28 -7.60 -4.81
C LEU A 121 0.75 -8.01 -5.86
N TYR A 122 1.93 -7.41 -5.76
CA TYR A 122 3.13 -7.77 -6.50
C TYR A 122 4.21 -8.20 -5.50
N VAL A 123 4.88 -9.30 -5.81
CA VAL A 123 5.97 -9.88 -5.02
C VAL A 123 7.23 -9.84 -5.86
N ASP A 124 8.23 -9.06 -5.46
CA ASP A 124 9.46 -8.81 -6.24
C ASP A 124 9.18 -8.41 -7.70
N GLY A 125 8.19 -7.56 -7.91
CA GLY A 125 7.81 -7.08 -9.24
C GLY A 125 6.95 -8.02 -10.06
N HIS A 126 6.59 -9.19 -9.54
CA HIS A 126 5.71 -10.16 -10.21
C HIS A 126 4.31 -10.12 -9.62
N MET A 127 3.31 -10.01 -10.48
CA MET A 127 1.91 -9.98 -10.05
C MET A 127 1.52 -11.29 -9.38
N ASP A 128 1.05 -11.19 -8.14
CA ASP A 128 0.53 -12.32 -7.37
C ASP A 128 -0.99 -12.44 -7.49
N GLY A 129 -1.71 -11.33 -7.42
CA GLY A 129 -3.15 -11.28 -7.56
C GLY A 129 -3.83 -10.25 -6.65
N PRO A 130 -5.17 -10.25 -6.64
CA PRO A 130 -5.91 -9.32 -5.80
C PRO A 130 -5.64 -9.57 -4.33
N VAL A 131 -5.60 -8.49 -3.56
CA VAL A 131 -5.42 -8.52 -2.11
C VAL A 131 -6.46 -7.61 -1.45
N MET A 132 -6.89 -8.01 -0.27
CA MET A 132 -7.79 -7.22 0.56
C MET A 132 -7.35 -7.29 2.00
N LEU A 133 -7.26 -6.13 2.64
CA LEU A 133 -7.00 -6.00 4.06
C LEU A 133 -8.21 -5.36 4.73
N GLU A 134 -8.54 -5.82 5.92
CA GLU A 134 -9.61 -5.25 6.74
C GLU A 134 -9.03 -4.66 8.00
N ARG A 135 -9.49 -3.45 8.35
CA ARG A 135 -9.04 -2.77 9.54
C ARG A 135 -9.81 -3.27 10.76
N GLN A 136 -9.06 -3.59 11.79
CA GLN A 136 -9.58 -3.96 13.11
C GLN A 136 -9.06 -2.94 14.15
N TYR A 137 -9.83 -2.74 15.19
CA TYR A 137 -9.51 -1.79 16.25
C TYR A 137 -9.16 -2.49 17.55
#